data_a3d5b12c38220c16db7575dce12aeefe
#
_entry.id   a3d5b12c38220c16db7575dce12aeefe
#
_cell.length_a   1.000
_cell.length_b   1.000
_cell.length_c   1.000
_cell.angle_alpha   90.00
_cell.angle_beta   90.00
_cell.angle_gamma   90.00
#
_symmetry.space_group_name_H-M   'P 1'
#
loop_
_entity.id
_entity.type
_entity.pdbx_description
1 polymer ?
#
loop_
_entity_poly.entity_id
_entity_poly.type
_entity_poly.pdbx_seq_one_letter_code
_entity_poly.pdbx_strand_id
1 'polypeptide(L)'
;MPGRKPPAIHLTDYQRQHLVLLVRRYRTGQQKAIRGQIILLAADGKNNREIVKELNVSVDMARLWRQRWLDLNSISMDDLSVEERLEDLPRPGRPPRLTANQICQIEELACEKPESSGRPITQWTGREIADEIMKRGIVDKISPRHASRLLKKKASDRT
;
A
#
# COMPACT_ATOMS: atom_id res chain seq x y z
N MET A 1 -30.07 -6.11 24.60
CA MET A 1 -28.92 -5.64 25.38
C MET A 1 -28.23 -4.51 24.64
N PRO A 2 -27.95 -3.40 25.33
CA PRO A 2 -27.17 -2.37 24.70
C PRO A 2 -25.76 -2.92 24.41
N GLY A 3 -25.32 -2.76 23.19
CA GLY A 3 -23.99 -3.16 22.80
C GLY A 3 -22.92 -2.38 23.54
N ARG A 4 -21.68 -2.88 23.44
CA ARG A 4 -20.51 -2.20 24.04
C ARG A 4 -20.42 -0.79 23.49
N LYS A 5 -20.27 0.19 24.36
CA LYS A 5 -20.06 1.57 23.90
C LYS A 5 -18.76 1.64 23.10
N PRO A 6 -18.78 2.28 21.91
CA PRO A 6 -17.55 2.44 21.15
C PRO A 6 -16.56 3.32 21.91
N PRO A 7 -15.25 3.14 21.72
CA PRO A 7 -14.26 3.96 22.41
C PRO A 7 -14.42 5.43 22.05
N ALA A 8 -14.28 6.29 23.05
CA ALA A 8 -14.40 7.74 22.86
C ALA A 8 -13.18 8.29 22.13
N ILE A 9 -13.40 9.29 21.29
CA ILE A 9 -12.32 10.03 20.63
C ILE A 9 -12.22 11.41 21.30
N HIS A 10 -11.03 11.74 21.73
CA HIS A 10 -10.72 13.05 22.30
C HIS A 10 -9.83 13.81 21.33
N LEU A 11 -10.34 14.91 20.81
CA LEU A 11 -9.60 15.76 19.87
C LEU A 11 -9.02 16.97 20.59
N THR A 12 -7.77 17.31 20.28
CA THR A 12 -7.20 18.59 20.66
C THR A 12 -7.87 19.69 19.84
N ASP A 13 -7.78 20.94 20.29
CA ASP A 13 -8.32 22.08 19.54
C ASP A 13 -7.69 22.15 18.14
N TYR A 14 -6.40 21.90 18.04
CA TYR A 14 -5.67 21.84 16.77
C TYR A 14 -6.26 20.78 15.83
N GLN A 15 -6.45 19.56 16.33
CA GLN A 15 -6.99 18.47 15.54
C GLN A 15 -8.41 18.77 15.06
N ARG A 16 -9.24 19.30 15.94
CA ARG A 16 -10.63 19.65 15.60
C ARG A 16 -10.69 20.73 14.53
N GLN A 17 -9.89 21.78 14.66
CA GLN A 17 -9.84 22.86 13.67
C GLN A 17 -9.39 22.33 12.29
N HIS A 18 -8.36 21.52 12.26
CA HIS A 18 -7.86 20.94 11.02
C HIS A 18 -8.88 20.00 10.36
N LEU A 19 -9.59 19.20 11.14
CA LEU A 19 -10.65 18.33 10.62
C LEU A 19 -11.80 19.14 10.04
N VAL A 20 -12.24 20.18 10.71
CA VAL A 20 -13.30 21.06 10.25
C VAL A 20 -12.91 21.73 8.94
N LEU A 21 -11.69 22.25 8.86
CA LEU A 21 -11.17 22.87 7.62
C LEU A 21 -11.09 21.87 6.48
N LEU A 22 -10.59 20.66 6.77
CA LEU A 22 -10.46 19.59 5.78
C LEU A 22 -11.82 19.22 5.18
N VAL A 23 -12.84 19.06 6.03
CA VAL A 23 -14.20 18.71 5.61
C VAL A 23 -14.81 19.83 4.73
N ARG A 24 -14.51 21.09 5.03
CA ARG A 24 -15.05 22.24 4.32
C ARG A 24 -14.30 22.60 3.03
N ARG A 25 -13.07 22.12 2.86
CA ARG A 25 -12.28 22.43 1.66
C ARG A 25 -12.94 21.88 0.41
N TYR A 26 -13.08 22.74 -0.59
CA TYR A 26 -13.62 22.36 -1.89
C TYR A 26 -12.82 21.26 -2.59
N ARG A 27 -11.49 21.28 -2.42
CA ARG A 27 -10.59 20.33 -3.10
C ARG A 27 -10.36 19.02 -2.33
N THR A 28 -10.90 18.91 -1.14
CA THR A 28 -10.79 17.67 -0.36
C THR A 28 -11.62 16.58 -1.05
N GLY A 29 -11.01 15.41 -1.27
CA GLY A 29 -11.72 14.27 -1.83
C GLY A 29 -12.90 13.87 -0.95
N GLN A 30 -13.98 13.42 -1.57
CA GLN A 30 -15.21 13.05 -0.87
C GLN A 30 -14.96 12.03 0.22
N GLN A 31 -14.10 11.04 -0.03
CA GLN A 31 -13.77 9.99 0.95
C GLN A 31 -13.10 10.57 2.19
N LYS A 32 -12.11 11.45 2.01
CA LYS A 32 -11.43 12.09 3.14
C LYS A 32 -12.40 12.97 3.94
N ALA A 33 -13.28 13.68 3.26
CA ALA A 33 -14.28 14.52 3.91
C ALA A 33 -15.22 13.68 4.78
N ILE A 34 -15.70 12.56 4.27
CA ILE A 34 -16.56 11.63 5.02
C ILE A 34 -15.82 11.07 6.23
N ARG A 35 -14.57 10.64 6.04
CA ARG A 35 -13.73 10.11 7.13
C ARG A 35 -13.52 11.15 8.23
N GLY A 36 -13.24 12.41 7.84
CA GLY A 36 -13.13 13.52 8.78
C GLY A 36 -14.41 13.75 9.56
N GLN A 37 -15.56 13.68 8.90
CA GLN A 37 -16.86 13.80 9.54
C GLN A 37 -17.12 12.68 10.55
N ILE A 38 -16.72 11.44 10.23
CA ILE A 38 -16.83 10.30 11.14
C ILE A 38 -16.07 10.60 12.45
N ILE A 39 -14.84 11.10 12.32
CA ILE A 39 -14.00 11.43 13.49
C ILE A 39 -14.62 12.58 14.31
N LEU A 40 -15.11 13.64 13.66
CA LEU A 40 -15.73 14.76 14.35
C LEU A 40 -16.99 14.34 15.11
N LEU A 41 -17.85 13.53 14.49
CA LEU A 41 -19.06 13.02 15.14
C LEU A 41 -18.72 12.08 16.30
N ALA A 42 -17.72 11.24 16.13
CA ALA A 42 -17.24 10.37 17.21
C ALA A 42 -16.71 11.17 18.39
N ALA A 43 -16.01 12.27 18.13
CA ALA A 43 -15.51 13.17 19.18
C ALA A 43 -16.64 13.89 19.88
N ASP A 44 -17.75 14.14 19.20
CA ASP A 44 -18.95 14.76 19.79
C ASP A 44 -19.78 13.78 20.64
N GLY A 45 -19.34 12.53 20.74
CA GLY A 45 -20.00 11.50 21.56
C GLY A 45 -21.00 10.65 20.81
N LYS A 46 -21.09 10.78 19.49
CA LYS A 46 -21.99 9.97 18.68
C LYS A 46 -21.51 8.51 18.63
N ASN A 47 -22.46 7.58 18.72
CA ASN A 47 -22.13 6.17 18.55
C ASN A 47 -22.10 5.82 17.04
N ASN A 48 -21.65 4.59 16.74
CA ASN A 48 -21.50 4.17 15.33
C ASN A 48 -22.83 4.17 14.58
N ARG A 49 -23.92 3.79 15.24
CA ARG A 49 -25.26 3.77 14.64
C ARG A 49 -25.72 5.18 14.25
N GLU A 50 -25.46 6.18 15.09
CA GLU A 50 -25.79 7.56 14.82
C GLU A 50 -24.97 8.12 13.66
N ILE A 51 -23.67 7.78 13.61
CA ILE A 51 -22.78 8.17 12.51
C ILE A 51 -23.25 7.58 11.18
N VAL A 52 -23.62 6.30 11.17
CA VAL A 52 -24.15 5.60 10.00
C VAL A 52 -25.39 6.31 9.46
N LYS A 53 -26.30 6.65 10.36
CA LYS A 53 -27.55 7.33 10.00
C LYS A 53 -27.32 8.73 9.45
N GLU A 54 -26.41 9.48 10.06
CA GLU A 54 -26.15 10.87 9.73
C GLU A 54 -25.36 11.03 8.42
N LEU A 55 -24.37 10.17 8.19
CA LEU A 55 -23.48 10.23 7.02
C LEU A 55 -23.83 9.24 5.92
N ASN A 56 -24.77 8.35 6.17
CA ASN A 56 -25.15 7.29 5.23
C ASN A 56 -23.97 6.42 4.82
N VAL A 57 -23.17 6.01 5.79
CA VAL A 57 -22.02 5.11 5.62
C VAL A 57 -22.30 3.76 6.26
N SER A 58 -21.46 2.76 5.99
CA SER A 58 -21.58 1.45 6.63
C SER A 58 -21.09 1.49 8.09
N VAL A 59 -21.59 0.58 8.91
CA VAL A 59 -21.14 0.40 10.30
C VAL A 59 -19.64 0.06 10.32
N ASP A 60 -19.21 -0.79 9.40
CA ASP A 60 -17.82 -1.21 9.28
C ASP A 60 -16.89 -0.03 9.00
N MET A 61 -17.33 0.89 8.14
CA MET A 61 -16.58 2.11 7.84
C MET A 61 -16.45 3.01 9.07
N ALA A 62 -17.54 3.22 9.80
CA ALA A 62 -17.52 4.02 11.03
C ALA A 62 -16.58 3.41 12.08
N ARG A 63 -16.65 2.10 12.28
CA ARG A 63 -15.77 1.38 13.21
C ARG A 63 -14.31 1.47 12.79
N LEU A 64 -14.05 1.23 11.53
CA LEU A 64 -12.69 1.21 10.98
C LEU A 64 -11.98 2.55 11.20
N TRP A 65 -12.61 3.64 10.82
CA TRP A 65 -11.98 4.96 10.91
C TRP A 65 -11.86 5.46 12.33
N ARG A 66 -12.84 5.17 13.16
CA ARG A 66 -12.76 5.46 14.61
C ARG A 66 -11.56 4.73 15.22
N GLN A 67 -11.42 3.43 14.95
CA GLN A 67 -10.33 2.62 15.50
C GLN A 67 -8.97 3.06 14.96
N ARG A 68 -8.86 3.35 13.67
CA ARG A 68 -7.62 3.85 13.07
C ARG A 68 -7.15 5.16 13.71
N TRP A 69 -8.08 6.07 13.94
CA TRP A 69 -7.73 7.32 14.59
C TRP A 69 -7.14 7.10 15.97
N LEU A 70 -7.75 6.20 16.74
CA LEU A 70 -7.28 5.84 18.07
C LEU A 70 -5.91 5.17 18.03
N ASP A 71 -5.71 4.26 17.08
CA ASP A 71 -4.43 3.54 16.90
C ASP A 71 -3.29 4.50 16.54
N LEU A 72 -3.59 5.54 15.78
CA LEU A 72 -2.61 6.54 15.34
C LEU A 72 -2.44 7.69 16.35
N ASN A 73 -3.21 7.69 17.41
CA ASN A 73 -3.22 8.79 18.39
C ASN A 73 -1.90 8.92 19.17
N SER A 74 -1.12 7.83 19.25
CA SER A 74 0.20 7.84 19.87
C SER A 74 1.28 8.49 19.03
N ILE A 75 1.01 8.68 17.73
CA ILE A 75 1.95 9.30 16.79
C ILE A 75 1.78 10.82 16.86
N SER A 76 2.90 11.57 16.93
CA SER A 76 2.84 13.02 17.00
C SER A 76 2.29 13.65 15.72
N MET A 77 1.72 14.85 15.84
CA MET A 77 1.21 15.59 14.67
C MET A 77 2.33 16.02 13.71
N ASP A 78 3.55 16.13 14.21
CA ASP A 78 4.71 16.45 13.37
C ASP A 78 5.09 15.29 12.46
N ASP A 79 4.91 14.05 12.95
CA ASP A 79 5.23 12.84 12.20
C ASP A 79 4.10 12.41 11.26
N LEU A 80 2.86 12.63 11.66
CA LEU A 80 1.69 12.22 10.90
C LEU A 80 0.59 13.28 11.02
N SER A 81 0.33 14.01 9.94
CA SER A 81 -0.66 15.07 9.92
C SER A 81 -2.10 14.52 10.02
N VAL A 82 -3.04 15.40 10.30
CA VAL A 82 -4.48 15.05 10.35
C VAL A 82 -4.92 14.45 9.01
N GLU A 83 -4.51 15.04 7.91
CA GLU A 83 -4.89 14.59 6.56
C GLU A 83 -4.33 13.20 6.27
N GLU A 84 -3.07 12.96 6.62
CA GLU A 84 -2.42 11.66 6.44
C GLU A 84 -3.09 10.54 7.23
N ARG A 85 -3.65 10.86 8.40
CA ARG A 85 -4.37 9.89 9.23
C ARG A 85 -5.66 9.39 8.59
N LEU A 86 -6.19 10.15 7.63
CA LEU A 86 -7.43 9.81 6.91
C LEU A 86 -7.16 9.18 5.54
N GLU A 87 -5.90 8.97 5.17
CA GLU A 87 -5.54 8.29 3.93
C GLU A 87 -5.62 6.78 4.08
N ASP A 88 -5.82 6.11 2.95
CA ASP A 88 -5.76 4.66 2.92
C ASP A 88 -4.35 4.18 3.21
N LEU A 89 -4.25 3.13 4.02
CA LEU A 89 -2.96 2.47 4.21
C LEU A 89 -2.55 1.80 2.90
N PRO A 90 -1.24 1.85 2.57
CA PRO A 90 -0.77 1.14 1.39
C PRO A 90 -1.09 -0.35 1.55
N ARG A 91 -1.84 -0.88 0.59
CA ARG A 91 -2.15 -2.31 0.59
C ARG A 91 -0.93 -3.06 0.10
N PRO A 92 -0.51 -4.11 0.81
CA PRO A 92 0.52 -4.97 0.24
C PRO A 92 -0.04 -5.54 -1.06
N GLY A 93 0.62 -5.25 -2.17
CA GLY A 93 0.26 -5.80 -3.46
C GLY A 93 0.44 -7.31 -3.45
N ARG A 94 0.16 -7.93 -4.60
CA ARG A 94 0.43 -9.35 -4.77
C ARG A 94 1.89 -9.63 -4.39
N PRO A 95 2.15 -10.61 -3.50
CA PRO A 95 3.54 -10.92 -3.14
C PRO A 95 4.34 -11.25 -4.39
N PRO A 96 5.59 -10.74 -4.50
CA PRO A 96 6.40 -11.02 -5.68
C PRO A 96 6.64 -12.52 -5.79
N ARG A 97 6.56 -13.05 -7.01
CA ARG A 97 6.82 -14.47 -7.29
C ARG A 97 8.26 -14.85 -7.00
N LEU A 98 9.16 -13.89 -7.12
CA LEU A 98 10.58 -14.09 -6.97
C LEU A 98 11.07 -13.42 -5.69
N THR A 99 11.93 -14.11 -4.95
CA THR A 99 12.59 -13.52 -3.79
C THR A 99 13.67 -12.53 -4.26
N ALA A 100 14.10 -11.63 -3.38
CA ALA A 100 15.20 -10.70 -3.68
C ALA A 100 16.48 -11.46 -4.08
N ASN A 101 16.75 -12.59 -3.43
CA ASN A 101 17.90 -13.42 -3.73
C ASN A 101 17.81 -14.02 -5.14
N GLN A 102 16.65 -14.52 -5.54
CA GLN A 102 16.42 -15.04 -6.88
C GLN A 102 16.60 -13.95 -7.94
N ILE A 103 16.11 -12.75 -7.68
CA ILE A 103 16.28 -11.60 -8.61
C ILE A 103 17.76 -11.27 -8.76
N CYS A 104 18.53 -11.24 -7.66
CA CYS A 104 19.98 -11.01 -7.71
C CYS A 104 20.70 -12.06 -8.55
N GLN A 105 20.36 -13.34 -8.40
CA GLN A 105 20.94 -14.42 -9.18
C GLN A 105 20.63 -14.28 -10.68
N ILE A 106 19.41 -13.88 -11.02
CA ILE A 106 19.01 -13.63 -12.40
C ILE A 106 19.77 -12.44 -12.98
N GLU A 107 19.94 -11.38 -12.21
CA GLU A 107 20.70 -10.19 -12.61
C GLU A 107 22.17 -10.51 -12.86
N GLU A 108 22.79 -11.33 -12.02
CA GLU A 108 24.16 -11.82 -12.21
C GLU A 108 24.27 -12.63 -13.50
N LEU A 109 23.31 -13.53 -13.73
CA LEU A 109 23.26 -14.32 -14.95
C LEU A 109 23.12 -13.43 -16.20
N ALA A 110 22.28 -12.40 -16.12
CA ALA A 110 22.09 -11.46 -17.22
C ALA A 110 23.35 -10.66 -17.56
N CYS A 111 24.27 -10.52 -16.63
CA CYS A 111 25.56 -9.87 -16.83
C CYS A 111 26.58 -10.80 -17.52
N GLU A 112 26.39 -12.10 -17.46
CA GLU A 112 27.26 -13.07 -18.12
C GLU A 112 27.00 -13.07 -19.62
N LYS A 113 28.03 -13.45 -20.39
CA LYS A 113 27.86 -13.68 -21.83
C LYS A 113 27.18 -15.02 -22.03
N PRO A 114 26.18 -15.10 -22.93
CA PRO A 114 25.52 -16.38 -23.24
C PRO A 114 26.50 -17.47 -23.69
N GLU A 115 27.59 -17.09 -24.33
CA GLU A 115 28.65 -18.01 -24.75
C GLU A 115 29.28 -18.78 -23.60
N SER A 116 29.38 -18.15 -22.42
CA SER A 116 29.92 -18.76 -21.20
C SER A 116 29.07 -19.94 -20.74
N SER A 117 27.79 -19.96 -21.10
CA SER A 117 26.86 -21.04 -20.80
C SER A 117 26.72 -22.05 -21.94
N GLY A 118 27.59 -21.97 -22.96
CA GLY A 118 27.58 -22.87 -24.12
C GLY A 118 26.50 -22.53 -25.13
N ARG A 119 25.99 -21.33 -25.14
CA ARG A 119 24.94 -20.89 -26.05
C ARG A 119 25.54 -20.06 -27.20
N PRO A 120 25.26 -20.40 -28.45
CA PRO A 120 25.88 -19.72 -29.61
C PRO A 120 25.15 -18.40 -29.96
N ILE A 121 25.01 -17.52 -28.97
CA ILE A 121 24.36 -16.20 -29.13
C ILE A 121 25.20 -15.16 -28.42
N THR A 122 25.12 -13.92 -28.90
CA THR A 122 25.90 -12.79 -28.34
C THR A 122 25.14 -12.04 -27.27
N GLN A 123 23.82 -12.13 -27.28
CA GLN A 123 22.96 -11.46 -26.30
C GLN A 123 21.87 -12.39 -25.83
N TRP A 124 21.45 -12.22 -24.57
CA TRP A 124 20.37 -12.99 -24.00
C TRP A 124 19.03 -12.60 -24.64
N THR A 125 18.29 -13.59 -25.11
CA THR A 125 16.88 -13.44 -25.47
C THR A 125 16.04 -13.91 -24.29
N GLY A 126 14.76 -13.51 -24.25
CA GLY A 126 13.85 -13.93 -23.16
C GLY A 126 13.76 -15.46 -23.05
N ARG A 127 13.70 -16.16 -24.17
CA ARG A 127 13.63 -17.63 -24.20
C ARG A 127 14.91 -18.27 -23.66
N GLU A 128 16.05 -17.78 -24.09
CA GLU A 128 17.35 -18.36 -23.70
C GLU A 128 17.64 -18.13 -22.22
N ILE A 129 17.38 -16.92 -21.70
CA ILE A 129 17.62 -16.63 -20.29
C ILE A 129 16.63 -17.38 -19.40
N ALA A 130 15.36 -17.51 -19.82
CA ALA A 130 14.37 -18.30 -19.07
C ALA A 130 14.81 -19.76 -18.96
N ASP A 131 15.30 -20.33 -20.06
CA ASP A 131 15.80 -21.71 -20.08
C ASP A 131 17.00 -21.89 -19.13
N GLU A 132 17.94 -20.97 -19.17
CA GLU A 132 19.12 -21.02 -18.29
C GLU A 132 18.76 -20.83 -16.82
N ILE A 133 17.82 -19.96 -16.49
CA ILE A 133 17.32 -19.75 -15.13
C ILE A 133 16.76 -21.07 -14.56
N MET A 134 15.95 -21.76 -15.38
CA MET A 134 15.39 -23.06 -14.97
C MET A 134 16.46 -24.14 -14.88
N LYS A 135 17.41 -24.14 -15.82
CA LYS A 135 18.51 -25.12 -15.85
C LYS A 135 19.42 -25.01 -14.64
N ARG A 136 19.67 -23.79 -14.16
CA ARG A 136 20.48 -23.54 -12.96
C ARG A 136 19.73 -23.77 -11.66
N GLY A 137 18.41 -24.00 -11.74
CA GLY A 137 17.57 -24.22 -10.57
C GLY A 137 17.30 -22.97 -9.75
N ILE A 138 17.50 -21.79 -10.31
CA ILE A 138 17.19 -20.52 -9.64
C ILE A 138 15.70 -20.41 -9.35
N VAL A 139 14.89 -20.77 -10.38
CA VAL A 139 13.43 -20.82 -10.31
C VAL A 139 12.97 -22.08 -11.01
N ASP A 140 11.97 -22.78 -10.48
CA ASP A 140 11.45 -23.99 -11.09
C ASP A 140 10.79 -23.74 -12.44
N LYS A 141 10.10 -22.62 -12.57
CA LYS A 141 9.40 -22.27 -13.79
C LYS A 141 9.31 -20.74 -13.95
N ILE A 142 9.72 -20.26 -15.12
CA ILE A 142 9.63 -18.84 -15.49
C ILE A 142 9.28 -18.74 -16.98
N SER A 143 8.39 -17.81 -17.33
CA SER A 143 8.03 -17.58 -18.72
C SER A 143 9.10 -16.71 -19.41
N PRO A 144 9.33 -16.89 -20.73
CA PRO A 144 10.23 -16.02 -21.50
C PRO A 144 9.86 -14.54 -21.38
N ARG A 145 8.57 -14.25 -21.32
CA ARG A 145 8.06 -12.87 -21.19
C ARG A 145 8.46 -12.24 -19.87
N HIS A 146 8.36 -12.98 -18.77
CA HIS A 146 8.78 -12.50 -17.44
C HIS A 146 10.30 -12.30 -17.41
N ALA A 147 11.06 -13.23 -17.94
CA ALA A 147 12.52 -13.13 -18.03
C ALA A 147 12.94 -11.90 -18.85
N SER A 148 12.26 -11.62 -19.96
CA SER A 148 12.50 -10.43 -20.77
C SER A 148 12.24 -9.13 -20.01
N ARG A 149 11.21 -9.10 -19.19
CA ARG A 149 10.90 -7.93 -18.36
C ARG A 149 12.01 -7.64 -17.35
N LEU A 150 12.56 -8.68 -16.75
CA LEU A 150 13.67 -8.55 -15.80
C LEU A 150 14.93 -8.01 -16.48
N LEU A 151 15.21 -8.44 -17.70
CA LEU A 151 16.32 -7.91 -18.49
C LEU A 151 16.15 -6.44 -18.83
N LYS A 152 14.95 -6.03 -19.25
CA LYS A 152 14.64 -4.65 -19.60
C LYS A 152 14.74 -3.73 -18.38
N LYS A 153 14.25 -4.18 -17.24
CA LYS A 153 14.32 -3.43 -15.99
C LYS A 153 15.78 -3.13 -15.62
N LYS A 154 16.65 -4.12 -15.75
CA LYS A 154 18.07 -3.96 -15.46
C LYS A 154 18.73 -2.96 -16.40
N ALA A 155 18.43 -3.03 -17.69
CA ALA A 155 18.95 -2.09 -18.68
C ALA A 155 18.51 -0.65 -18.38
N SER A 156 17.27 -0.46 -17.90
CA SER A 156 16.73 0.83 -17.49
C SER A 156 17.42 1.39 -16.25
N ASP A 157 17.77 0.53 -15.29
CA ASP A 157 18.42 0.94 -14.05
C ASP A 157 19.90 1.35 -14.26
N ARG A 158 20.48 1.07 -15.40
CA ARG A 158 21.87 1.40 -15.73
C ARG A 158 22.09 2.80 -16.34
N THR A 159 21.02 3.49 -16.68
CA THR A 159 21.10 4.85 -17.25
C THR A 159 21.07 5.95 -16.19
#